data_ce43b951e8b55189af5c4d96174174c8
#
_entry.id   ce43b951e8b55189af5c4d96174174c8
#
_cell.length_a   1.000
_cell.length_b   1.000
_cell.length_c   1.000
_cell.angle_alpha   90.00
_cell.angle_beta   90.00
_cell.angle_gamma   90.00
#
_symmetry.space_group_name_H-M   'P 1'
#
loop_
_entity.id
_entity.type
_entity.pdbx_description
1 polymer ?
#
loop_
_entity_poly.entity_id
_entity_poly.type
_entity_poly.pdbx_seq_one_letter_code
_entity_poly.pdbx_strand_id
1 'polypeptide(L)'
;CNIPVTTTLHGLGIFDEYDNKSLHMLGMHGSAYANYAVQEADLILSLGARFDDRIIGTKDGFAPKARQAEKEGRGGIFQVEIEPRQIAKTIMPTGTFIGDCGEFMNYVIANTGYRSRTEWFKRINHLKELYPFNYTKSLNNIKTQQVIEKISEKTSMRQDTLISTGVGNHQMMTAQFYRWTKPKQMISSGSLGTMGVGVPFAIGAQLAHPNKMVICIDGDGSFNMTMNELATIAEYNIPIKIAIMNDSRQQMVYVWQELFFKSNFISTTNHNPDYNKLAESFGIKSIKCDNPYDLDSAVTEFINYKGPILGNFVVEPDKCLPLVAPGKNLNEMILNDEDELYLTGEAPN
;
A
#
# COMPACT_ATOMS: atom_id res chain seq x y z
N CYS A 1 14.21 -12.59 18.35
CA CYS A 1 12.98 -13.11 18.99
C CYS A 1 12.18 -14.07 18.09
N ASN A 2 12.48 -14.11 16.79
CA ASN A 2 11.75 -14.93 15.82
C ASN A 2 10.23 -14.67 15.83
N ILE A 3 9.84 -13.42 15.59
CA ILE A 3 8.44 -12.95 15.60
C ILE A 3 8.06 -12.54 14.19
N PRO A 4 6.88 -12.92 13.68
CA PRO A 4 6.39 -12.38 12.41
C PRO A 4 6.07 -10.89 12.54
N VAL A 5 6.24 -10.17 11.42
CA VAL A 5 6.14 -8.70 11.37
C VAL A 5 5.16 -8.30 10.29
N THR A 6 4.23 -7.43 10.63
CA THR A 6 3.38 -6.71 9.68
C THR A 6 3.61 -5.21 9.81
N THR A 7 3.33 -4.45 8.75
CA THR A 7 3.55 -3.00 8.71
C THR A 7 2.25 -2.27 8.40
N THR A 8 2.18 -1.02 8.82
CA THR A 8 1.16 -0.09 8.32
C THR A 8 1.61 0.49 6.97
N LEU A 9 0.73 1.17 6.25
CA LEU A 9 1.06 1.83 4.97
C LEU A 9 2.33 2.71 5.07
N HIS A 10 2.44 3.53 6.11
CA HIS A 10 3.62 4.37 6.33
C HIS A 10 4.84 3.61 6.90
N GLY A 11 4.64 2.38 7.35
CA GLY A 11 5.68 1.49 7.83
C GLY A 11 6.27 0.56 6.76
N LEU A 12 5.80 0.65 5.51
CA LEU A 12 6.31 -0.17 4.42
C LEU A 12 7.82 0.01 4.24
N GLY A 13 8.54 -1.11 4.12
CA GLY A 13 9.98 -1.15 4.00
C GLY A 13 10.77 -1.05 5.32
N ILE A 14 10.13 -0.83 6.47
CA ILE A 14 10.81 -0.93 7.77
C ILE A 14 11.28 -2.36 8.03
N PHE A 15 10.54 -3.33 7.53
CA PHE A 15 10.91 -4.74 7.53
C PHE A 15 10.96 -5.23 6.08
N ASP A 16 12.00 -5.99 5.74
CA ASP A 16 12.20 -6.50 4.39
C ASP A 16 11.06 -7.48 4.01
N GLU A 17 10.33 -7.17 2.97
CA GLU A 17 9.19 -8.00 2.53
C GLU A 17 9.61 -9.31 1.85
N TYR A 18 10.89 -9.50 1.53
CA TYR A 18 11.43 -10.79 1.11
C TYR A 18 11.77 -11.74 2.27
N ASP A 19 11.84 -11.24 3.51
CA ASP A 19 11.98 -12.10 4.68
C ASP A 19 10.70 -12.93 4.90
N ASN A 20 10.85 -14.22 5.18
CA ASN A 20 9.72 -15.13 5.39
C ASN A 20 8.85 -14.77 6.59
N LYS A 21 9.39 -13.97 7.53
CA LYS A 21 8.66 -13.44 8.69
C LYS A 21 7.78 -12.24 8.34
N SER A 22 7.95 -11.65 7.14
CA SER A 22 7.09 -10.57 6.69
C SER A 22 5.67 -11.07 6.43
N LEU A 23 4.72 -10.34 6.98
CA LEU A 23 3.30 -10.51 6.70
C LEU A 23 2.78 -9.39 5.77
N HIS A 24 3.66 -8.58 5.21
CA HIS A 24 3.31 -7.40 4.43
C HIS A 24 2.45 -6.40 5.23
N MET A 25 1.68 -5.57 4.54
CA MET A 25 0.80 -4.58 5.16
C MET A 25 -0.45 -5.24 5.76
N LEU A 26 -0.91 -4.74 6.92
CA LEU A 26 -2.20 -5.09 7.53
C LEU A 26 -3.25 -4.00 7.27
N GLY A 27 -4.48 -4.31 7.61
CA GLY A 27 -5.59 -3.35 7.63
C GLY A 27 -6.54 -3.50 6.44
N MET A 28 -7.25 -2.41 6.10
CA MET A 28 -8.34 -2.41 5.14
C MET A 28 -7.96 -3.01 3.77
N HIS A 29 -6.80 -2.67 3.23
CA HIS A 29 -6.23 -3.22 2.00
C HIS A 29 -4.96 -4.04 2.28
N GLY A 30 -4.82 -4.53 3.51
CA GLY A 30 -3.71 -5.36 3.91
C GLY A 30 -3.81 -6.79 3.39
N SER A 31 -2.76 -7.58 3.58
CA SER A 31 -2.82 -9.00 3.27
C SER A 31 -3.80 -9.72 4.19
N ALA A 32 -4.56 -10.67 3.64
CA ALA A 32 -5.48 -11.45 4.43
C ALA A 32 -4.75 -12.22 5.55
N TYR A 33 -3.59 -12.79 5.24
CA TYR A 33 -2.79 -13.50 6.24
C TYR A 33 -2.24 -12.59 7.35
N ALA A 34 -1.96 -11.29 7.10
CA ALA A 34 -1.61 -10.35 8.17
C ALA A 34 -2.81 -10.07 9.07
N ASN A 35 -3.97 -9.83 8.48
CA ASN A 35 -5.20 -9.55 9.20
C ASN A 35 -5.63 -10.75 10.06
N TYR A 36 -5.62 -11.96 9.51
CA TYR A 36 -5.88 -13.17 10.28
C TYR A 36 -4.86 -13.39 11.39
N ALA A 37 -3.56 -13.21 11.11
CA ALA A 37 -2.51 -13.37 12.10
C ALA A 37 -2.67 -12.40 13.27
N VAL A 38 -3.02 -11.14 13.02
CA VAL A 38 -3.29 -10.15 14.09
C VAL A 38 -4.49 -10.56 14.94
N GLN A 39 -5.56 -11.06 14.32
CA GLN A 39 -6.76 -11.50 15.04
C GLN A 39 -6.52 -12.79 15.85
N GLU A 40 -5.59 -13.65 15.43
CA GLU A 40 -5.24 -14.91 16.09
C GLU A 40 -4.08 -14.79 17.11
N ALA A 41 -3.30 -13.70 17.07
CA ALA A 41 -2.16 -13.50 17.96
C ALA A 41 -2.59 -13.29 19.41
N ASP A 42 -1.89 -13.93 20.34
CA ASP A 42 -2.07 -13.74 21.79
C ASP A 42 -1.23 -12.57 22.35
N LEU A 43 -0.21 -12.13 21.60
CA LEU A 43 0.63 -10.97 21.91
C LEU A 43 0.80 -10.11 20.66
N ILE A 44 0.50 -8.83 20.80
CA ILE A 44 0.76 -7.80 19.80
C ILE A 44 1.70 -6.75 20.38
N LEU A 45 2.82 -6.53 19.72
CA LEU A 45 3.73 -5.44 20.02
C LEU A 45 3.63 -4.39 18.90
N SER A 46 3.02 -3.27 19.23
CA SER A 46 2.86 -2.13 18.32
C SER A 46 4.01 -1.14 18.52
N LEU A 47 4.76 -0.88 17.45
CA LEU A 47 5.90 0.05 17.43
C LEU A 47 5.55 1.27 16.56
N GLY A 48 5.18 2.39 17.19
CA GLY A 48 4.84 3.65 16.52
C GLY A 48 3.55 3.62 15.67
N ALA A 49 2.69 2.61 15.84
CA ALA A 49 1.42 2.54 15.11
C ALA A 49 0.28 3.13 15.94
N ARG A 50 -0.54 3.97 15.31
CA ARG A 50 -1.59 4.76 15.97
C ARG A 50 -2.92 4.03 16.12
N PHE A 51 -3.07 2.82 15.59
CA PHE A 51 -4.32 2.07 15.57
C PHE A 51 -5.48 2.86 14.95
N ASP A 52 -5.25 3.47 13.78
CA ASP A 52 -6.32 4.16 13.06
C ASP A 52 -7.34 3.18 12.43
N ASP A 53 -8.46 3.73 11.97
CA ASP A 53 -9.58 2.96 11.42
C ASP A 53 -9.20 2.08 10.21
N ARG A 54 -8.21 2.50 9.42
CA ARG A 54 -7.72 1.72 8.28
C ARG A 54 -6.92 0.48 8.68
N ILE A 55 -6.49 0.41 9.96
CA ILE A 55 -5.62 -0.65 10.48
C ILE A 55 -6.38 -1.66 11.32
N ILE A 56 -7.39 -1.23 12.09
CA ILE A 56 -8.02 -2.06 13.11
C ILE A 56 -9.31 -2.75 12.68
N GLY A 57 -9.93 -2.31 11.56
CA GLY A 57 -11.31 -2.68 11.26
C GLY A 57 -12.26 -2.04 12.27
N THR A 58 -12.89 -2.84 13.14
CA THR A 58 -13.69 -2.32 14.25
C THR A 58 -12.89 -2.28 15.55
N LYS A 59 -13.18 -1.29 16.39
CA LYS A 59 -12.51 -1.11 17.67
C LYS A 59 -12.71 -2.31 18.62
N ASP A 60 -13.95 -2.81 18.70
CA ASP A 60 -14.32 -3.87 19.63
C ASP A 60 -13.92 -5.26 19.09
N GLY A 61 -13.81 -5.41 17.77
CA GLY A 61 -13.42 -6.65 17.12
C GLY A 61 -11.91 -6.81 16.89
N PHE A 62 -11.09 -5.82 17.27
CA PHE A 62 -9.65 -5.88 17.06
C PHE A 62 -8.94 -6.78 18.05
N ALA A 63 -8.15 -7.72 17.54
CA ALA A 63 -7.24 -8.60 18.25
C ALA A 63 -7.91 -9.38 19.42
N PRO A 64 -8.99 -10.12 19.18
CA PRO A 64 -9.77 -10.79 20.24
C PRO A 64 -8.93 -11.80 21.03
N LYS A 65 -7.97 -12.48 20.38
CA LYS A 65 -7.10 -13.45 21.07
C LYS A 65 -6.09 -12.78 22.00
N ALA A 66 -5.55 -11.62 21.61
CA ALA A 66 -4.70 -10.83 22.49
C ALA A 66 -5.49 -10.31 23.71
N ARG A 67 -6.74 -9.87 23.51
CA ARG A 67 -7.63 -9.47 24.60
C ARG A 67 -7.95 -10.63 25.56
N GLN A 68 -8.15 -11.83 25.04
CA GLN A 68 -8.32 -13.00 25.85
C GLN A 68 -7.05 -13.33 26.65
N ALA A 69 -5.90 -13.32 25.99
CA ALA A 69 -4.59 -13.59 26.61
C ALA A 69 -4.24 -12.58 27.71
N GLU A 70 -4.63 -11.31 27.55
CA GLU A 70 -4.51 -10.28 28.60
C GLU A 70 -5.26 -10.68 29.88
N LYS A 71 -6.53 -11.11 29.75
CA LYS A 71 -7.35 -11.58 30.90
C LYS A 71 -6.75 -12.79 31.61
N GLU A 72 -6.03 -13.62 30.87
CA GLU A 72 -5.34 -14.79 31.33
C GLU A 72 -3.91 -14.51 31.84
N GLY A 73 -3.43 -13.27 31.77
CA GLY A 73 -2.10 -12.87 32.23
C GLY A 73 -0.92 -13.41 31.40
N ARG A 74 -1.16 -13.86 30.15
CA ARG A 74 -0.13 -14.48 29.30
C ARG A 74 0.20 -13.72 28.01
N GLY A 75 -0.48 -12.60 27.76
CA GLY A 75 -0.31 -11.82 26.53
C GLY A 75 -1.02 -10.49 26.58
N GLY A 76 -1.41 -9.97 25.42
CA GLY A 76 -2.12 -8.70 25.30
C GLY A 76 -1.61 -7.82 24.19
N ILE A 77 -1.97 -6.53 24.21
CA ILE A 77 -1.56 -5.51 23.25
C ILE A 77 -0.64 -4.52 23.95
N PHE A 78 0.61 -4.43 23.49
CA PHE A 78 1.61 -3.51 24.04
C PHE A 78 1.91 -2.41 23.01
N GLN A 79 1.81 -1.17 23.44
CA GLN A 79 1.99 -0.01 22.57
C GLN A 79 3.26 0.76 22.95
N VAL A 80 4.16 0.90 21.99
CA VAL A 80 5.37 1.73 22.05
C VAL A 80 5.13 2.95 21.18
N GLU A 81 5.19 4.15 21.77
CA GLU A 81 4.86 5.38 21.05
C GLU A 81 5.65 6.55 21.65
N ILE A 82 6.18 7.41 20.78
CA ILE A 82 6.94 8.60 21.19
C ILE A 82 6.02 9.75 21.60
N GLU A 83 4.82 9.85 21.01
CA GLU A 83 3.84 10.91 21.31
C GLU A 83 2.81 10.38 22.33
N PRO A 84 2.86 10.85 23.59
CA PRO A 84 2.00 10.36 24.68
C PRO A 84 0.50 10.43 24.37
N ARG A 85 0.07 11.42 23.57
CA ARG A 85 -1.35 11.61 23.21
C ARG A 85 -1.89 10.55 22.25
N GLN A 86 -1.03 9.73 21.65
CA GLN A 86 -1.45 8.61 20.81
C GLN A 86 -1.67 7.33 21.62
N ILE A 87 -1.17 7.28 22.86
CA ILE A 87 -1.40 6.13 23.76
C ILE A 87 -2.87 6.04 24.12
N ALA A 88 -3.43 4.83 24.01
CA ALA A 88 -4.82 4.52 24.35
C ALA A 88 -5.88 5.36 23.59
N LYS A 89 -5.50 6.06 22.54
CA LYS A 89 -6.42 6.94 21.78
C LYS A 89 -7.53 6.15 21.10
N THR A 90 -7.21 5.01 20.53
CA THR A 90 -8.18 4.17 19.79
C THR A 90 -8.34 2.81 20.45
N ILE A 91 -7.23 2.12 20.71
CA ILE A 91 -7.18 0.81 21.34
C ILE A 91 -6.58 0.97 22.73
N MET A 92 -7.26 0.46 23.77
CA MET A 92 -6.68 0.39 25.11
C MET A 92 -5.60 -0.68 25.13
N PRO A 93 -4.33 -0.35 25.37
CA PRO A 93 -3.26 -1.33 25.46
C PRO A 93 -3.21 -1.99 26.84
N THR A 94 -2.69 -3.22 26.89
CA THR A 94 -2.36 -3.94 28.13
C THR A 94 -1.18 -3.29 28.86
N GLY A 95 -0.21 -2.79 28.09
CA GLY A 95 0.96 -2.08 28.62
C GLY A 95 1.51 -1.10 27.58
N THR A 96 2.25 -0.10 28.08
CA THR A 96 2.75 1.00 27.24
C THR A 96 4.22 1.29 27.55
N PHE A 97 4.93 1.75 26.52
CA PHE A 97 6.21 2.41 26.65
C PHE A 97 6.16 3.73 25.87
N ILE A 98 6.43 4.85 26.57
CA ILE A 98 6.51 6.17 25.96
C ILE A 98 7.97 6.48 25.72
N GLY A 99 8.38 6.55 24.44
CA GLY A 99 9.74 6.79 24.05
C GLY A 99 10.05 6.33 22.63
N ASP A 100 11.31 6.40 22.26
CA ASP A 100 11.79 5.99 20.95
C ASP A 100 11.73 4.47 20.77
N CYS A 101 11.19 4.03 19.63
CA CYS A 101 11.09 2.60 19.31
C CYS A 101 12.45 1.89 19.25
N GLY A 102 13.52 2.57 18.84
CA GLY A 102 14.85 2.01 18.78
C GLY A 102 15.41 1.74 20.19
N GLU A 103 15.19 2.67 21.15
CA GLU A 103 15.55 2.45 22.55
C GLU A 103 14.83 1.24 23.14
N PHE A 104 13.52 1.17 22.91
CA PHE A 104 12.73 0.03 23.34
C PHE A 104 13.23 -1.28 22.72
N MET A 105 13.50 -1.31 21.42
CA MET A 105 13.97 -2.50 20.73
C MET A 105 15.37 -2.92 21.22
N ASN A 106 16.26 -1.99 21.52
CA ASN A 106 17.56 -2.29 22.13
C ASN A 106 17.40 -2.97 23.50
N TYR A 107 16.47 -2.48 24.31
CA TYR A 107 16.14 -3.13 25.59
C TYR A 107 15.58 -4.55 25.38
N VAL A 108 14.66 -4.73 24.43
CA VAL A 108 14.09 -6.05 24.11
C VAL A 108 15.19 -7.02 23.64
N ILE A 109 16.08 -6.58 22.74
CA ILE A 109 17.19 -7.40 22.23
C ILE A 109 18.13 -7.84 23.35
N ALA A 110 18.46 -6.93 24.28
CA ALA A 110 19.35 -7.22 25.39
C ALA A 110 18.74 -8.20 26.44
N ASN A 111 17.41 -8.23 26.56
CA ASN A 111 16.71 -8.97 27.62
C ASN A 111 15.90 -10.18 27.13
N THR A 112 15.83 -10.41 25.82
CA THR A 112 15.10 -11.54 25.24
C THR A 112 16.01 -12.34 24.30
N GLY A 113 15.89 -13.66 24.38
CA GLY A 113 16.60 -14.58 23.49
C GLY A 113 15.71 -15.07 22.34
N TYR A 114 16.34 -15.85 21.47
CA TYR A 114 15.62 -16.62 20.45
C TYR A 114 14.62 -17.56 21.11
N ARG A 115 13.39 -17.58 20.54
CA ARG A 115 12.37 -18.57 20.92
C ARG A 115 11.81 -19.19 19.65
N SER A 116 11.76 -20.51 19.61
CA SER A 116 11.09 -21.23 18.56
C SER A 116 9.58 -20.96 18.61
N ARG A 117 9.00 -20.65 17.46
CA ARG A 117 7.55 -20.48 17.28
C ARG A 117 7.06 -21.31 16.10
N THR A 118 7.54 -22.55 16.04
CA THR A 118 7.32 -23.43 14.90
C THR A 118 5.85 -23.58 14.54
N GLU A 119 4.97 -23.81 15.52
CA GLU A 119 3.54 -23.99 15.27
C GLU A 119 2.88 -22.69 14.79
N TRP A 120 3.30 -21.54 15.31
CA TRP A 120 2.81 -20.26 14.83
C TRP A 120 3.23 -19.96 13.38
N PHE A 121 4.48 -20.26 13.02
CA PHE A 121 4.93 -20.13 11.63
C PHE A 121 4.27 -21.13 10.69
N LYS A 122 3.97 -22.37 11.14
CA LYS A 122 3.16 -23.31 10.36
C LYS A 122 1.78 -22.72 10.07
N ARG A 123 1.12 -22.14 11.08
CA ARG A 123 -0.18 -21.47 10.91
C ARG A 123 -0.10 -20.30 9.94
N ILE A 124 0.91 -19.44 10.07
CA ILE A 124 1.13 -18.30 9.17
C ILE A 124 1.39 -18.77 7.73
N ASN A 125 2.24 -19.76 7.54
CA ASN A 125 2.52 -20.29 6.20
C ASN A 125 1.25 -20.86 5.56
N HIS A 126 0.44 -21.58 6.33
CA HIS A 126 -0.85 -22.06 5.87
C HIS A 126 -1.80 -20.90 5.48
N LEU A 127 -1.83 -19.81 6.23
CA LEU A 127 -2.61 -18.62 5.87
C LEU A 127 -2.08 -17.97 4.57
N LYS A 128 -0.76 -17.91 4.38
CA LYS A 128 -0.15 -17.40 3.14
C LYS A 128 -0.48 -18.28 1.92
N GLU A 129 -0.58 -19.59 2.11
CA GLU A 129 -0.98 -20.53 1.06
C GLU A 129 -2.46 -20.42 0.70
N LEU A 130 -3.34 -20.23 1.71
CA LEU A 130 -4.78 -20.10 1.51
C LEU A 130 -5.17 -18.74 0.89
N TYR A 131 -4.48 -17.69 1.27
CA TYR A 131 -4.85 -16.31 0.94
C TYR A 131 -3.65 -15.51 0.40
N PRO A 132 -3.00 -15.96 -0.68
CA PRO A 132 -1.89 -15.22 -1.25
C PRO A 132 -2.36 -13.87 -1.81
N PHE A 133 -1.49 -12.86 -1.82
CA PHE A 133 -1.71 -11.69 -2.67
C PHE A 133 -1.60 -12.12 -4.12
N ASN A 134 -2.72 -12.24 -4.78
CA ASN A 134 -2.80 -12.58 -6.18
C ASN A 134 -3.93 -11.79 -6.87
N TYR A 135 -3.92 -11.83 -8.17
CA TYR A 135 -4.98 -11.30 -9.03
C TYR A 135 -5.02 -12.13 -10.32
N THR A 136 -6.17 -12.14 -10.97
CA THR A 136 -6.31 -12.83 -12.24
C THR A 136 -5.63 -12.03 -13.34
N LYS A 137 -4.55 -12.54 -13.91
CA LYS A 137 -3.87 -11.91 -15.05
C LYS A 137 -4.76 -11.96 -16.28
N SER A 138 -4.88 -10.85 -16.98
CA SER A 138 -5.52 -10.79 -18.28
C SER A 138 -4.49 -11.10 -19.37
N LEU A 139 -4.89 -11.83 -20.41
CA LEU A 139 -4.07 -12.07 -21.60
C LEU A 139 -4.24 -10.96 -22.64
N ASN A 140 -5.35 -10.23 -22.57
CA ASN A 140 -5.72 -9.23 -23.58
C ASN A 140 -5.50 -7.79 -23.11
N ASN A 141 -5.51 -7.56 -21.80
CA ASN A 141 -5.39 -6.23 -21.21
C ASN A 141 -4.29 -6.20 -20.15
N ILE A 142 -3.79 -5.02 -19.87
CA ILE A 142 -2.84 -4.79 -18.80
C ILE A 142 -3.61 -4.52 -17.50
N LYS A 143 -3.20 -5.11 -16.39
CA LYS A 143 -3.69 -4.76 -15.06
C LYS A 143 -2.71 -3.84 -14.34
N THR A 144 -3.21 -2.95 -13.50
CA THR A 144 -2.39 -2.07 -12.66
C THR A 144 -1.35 -2.85 -11.87
N GLN A 145 -1.72 -4.00 -11.31
CA GLN A 145 -0.84 -4.88 -10.55
C GLN A 145 0.33 -5.40 -11.41
N GLN A 146 0.10 -5.73 -12.70
CA GLN A 146 1.16 -6.19 -13.62
C GLN A 146 2.21 -5.10 -13.86
N VAL A 147 1.78 -3.83 -14.04
CA VAL A 147 2.69 -2.69 -14.21
C VAL A 147 3.54 -2.52 -12.94
N ILE A 148 2.91 -2.53 -11.78
CA ILE A 148 3.58 -2.35 -10.48
C ILE A 148 4.57 -3.50 -10.22
N GLU A 149 4.19 -4.74 -10.46
CA GLU A 149 5.08 -5.90 -10.33
C GLU A 149 6.30 -5.76 -11.25
N LYS A 150 6.11 -5.36 -12.52
CA LYS A 150 7.21 -5.16 -13.46
C LYS A 150 8.16 -4.02 -13.03
N ILE A 151 7.62 -2.93 -12.51
CA ILE A 151 8.44 -1.86 -11.91
C ILE A 151 9.20 -2.40 -10.68
N SER A 152 8.52 -3.15 -9.82
CA SER A 152 9.11 -3.75 -8.62
C SER A 152 10.23 -4.74 -8.96
N GLU A 153 10.01 -5.66 -9.90
CA GLU A 153 11.03 -6.62 -10.36
C GLU A 153 12.35 -5.93 -10.77
N LYS A 154 12.24 -4.76 -11.41
CA LYS A 154 13.40 -4.01 -11.92
C LYS A 154 14.02 -3.06 -10.90
N THR A 155 13.34 -2.73 -9.80
CA THR A 155 13.75 -1.62 -8.93
C THR A 155 13.76 -1.91 -7.43
N SER A 156 12.98 -2.87 -6.92
CA SER A 156 12.82 -3.09 -5.47
C SER A 156 14.14 -3.44 -4.75
N MET A 157 15.01 -4.17 -5.41
CA MET A 157 16.34 -4.53 -4.86
C MET A 157 17.39 -3.41 -5.00
N ARG A 158 17.08 -2.34 -5.73
CA ARG A 158 17.98 -1.20 -5.88
C ARG A 158 18.01 -0.38 -4.60
N GLN A 159 19.20 0.10 -4.24
CA GLN A 159 19.40 0.91 -3.05
C GLN A 159 18.95 2.36 -3.24
N ASP A 160 18.77 2.78 -4.49
CA ASP A 160 18.63 4.17 -4.92
C ASP A 160 17.23 4.52 -5.46
N THR A 161 16.21 3.66 -5.24
CA THR A 161 14.86 3.92 -5.76
C THR A 161 13.92 4.42 -4.67
N LEU A 162 13.17 5.49 -5.00
CA LEU A 162 12.05 6.03 -4.23
C LEU A 162 10.79 5.95 -5.06
N ILE A 163 9.68 5.58 -4.43
CA ILE A 163 8.38 5.49 -5.07
C ILE A 163 7.45 6.55 -4.46
N SER A 164 6.98 7.48 -5.29
CA SER A 164 5.92 8.40 -4.94
C SER A 164 4.58 7.88 -5.47
N THR A 165 3.48 8.11 -4.77
CA THR A 165 2.14 7.77 -5.27
C THR A 165 1.17 8.94 -5.12
N GLY A 166 0.25 9.06 -6.07
CA GLY A 166 -1.01 9.75 -5.82
C GLY A 166 -1.90 8.96 -4.87
N VAL A 167 -3.20 9.23 -4.86
CA VAL A 167 -4.17 8.58 -3.97
C VAL A 167 -5.30 7.93 -4.77
N GLY A 168 -5.57 6.67 -4.46
CA GLY A 168 -6.58 5.85 -5.12
C GLY A 168 -6.19 4.36 -5.16
N ASN A 169 -6.84 3.58 -6.03
CA ASN A 169 -6.54 2.14 -6.19
C ASN A 169 -5.07 1.89 -6.48
N HIS A 170 -4.46 2.66 -7.38
CA HIS A 170 -3.04 2.57 -7.72
C HIS A 170 -2.14 2.72 -6.49
N GLN A 171 -2.48 3.57 -5.52
CA GLN A 171 -1.76 3.72 -4.25
C GLN A 171 -1.77 2.43 -3.44
N MET A 172 -2.96 1.86 -3.23
CA MET A 172 -3.13 0.64 -2.45
C MET A 172 -2.51 -0.56 -3.18
N MET A 173 -2.71 -0.68 -4.48
CA MET A 173 -2.07 -1.72 -5.30
C MET A 173 -0.54 -1.59 -5.30
N THR A 174 0.00 -0.36 -5.27
CA THR A 174 1.44 -0.15 -5.12
C THR A 174 1.92 -0.61 -3.75
N ALA A 175 1.16 -0.34 -2.69
CA ALA A 175 1.48 -0.84 -1.36
C ALA A 175 1.46 -2.37 -1.28
N GLN A 176 0.57 -3.04 -2.04
CA GLN A 176 0.42 -4.50 -2.06
C GLN A 176 1.45 -5.21 -2.97
N PHE A 177 1.71 -4.71 -4.17
CA PHE A 177 2.42 -5.44 -5.23
C PHE A 177 3.85 -4.95 -5.49
N TYR A 178 4.23 -3.75 -5.02
CA TYR A 178 5.64 -3.37 -4.97
C TYR A 178 6.30 -4.04 -3.75
N ARG A 179 7.52 -4.54 -3.88
CA ARG A 179 8.26 -5.17 -2.78
C ARG A 179 9.10 -4.15 -2.03
N TRP A 180 8.74 -3.89 -0.80
CA TRP A 180 9.36 -2.88 0.05
C TRP A 180 10.48 -3.49 0.86
N THR A 181 11.70 -2.96 0.70
CA THR A 181 12.91 -3.50 1.33
C THR A 181 13.62 -2.49 2.24
N LYS A 182 13.19 -1.22 2.22
CA LYS A 182 13.83 -0.14 2.96
C LYS A 182 12.83 0.85 3.51
N PRO A 183 13.11 1.39 4.72
CA PRO A 183 12.31 2.44 5.29
C PRO A 183 12.33 3.72 4.42
N LYS A 184 11.23 4.46 4.43
CA LYS A 184 11.06 5.72 3.68
C LYS A 184 11.20 5.57 2.16
N GLN A 185 11.06 4.37 1.64
CA GLN A 185 11.08 4.11 0.19
C GLN A 185 9.76 4.58 -0.48
N MET A 186 8.64 4.47 0.23
CA MET A 186 7.33 4.98 -0.21
C MET A 186 7.08 6.40 0.30
N ILE A 187 6.65 7.27 -0.60
CA ILE A 187 6.26 8.67 -0.32
C ILE A 187 4.81 8.83 -0.78
N SER A 188 3.89 9.01 0.18
CA SER A 188 2.47 9.02 -0.12
C SER A 188 1.66 9.78 0.92
N SER A 189 0.49 10.28 0.54
CA SER A 189 -0.48 10.89 1.45
C SER A 189 -1.38 9.83 2.09
N GLY A 190 -0.83 9.08 3.06
CA GLY A 190 -1.56 7.99 3.71
C GLY A 190 -2.48 8.42 4.87
N SER A 191 -2.36 9.63 5.39
CA SER A 191 -3.19 10.13 6.48
C SER A 191 -4.39 10.93 5.99
N LEU A 192 -4.16 11.94 5.14
CA LEU A 192 -5.22 12.79 4.58
C LEU A 192 -5.79 12.24 3.28
N GLY A 193 -5.03 11.41 2.55
CA GLY A 193 -5.48 10.85 1.29
C GLY A 193 -5.66 11.91 0.21
N THR A 194 -4.74 12.86 0.10
CA THR A 194 -4.82 13.97 -0.85
C THR A 194 -4.48 13.50 -2.26
N MET A 195 -5.44 13.52 -3.17
CA MET A 195 -5.19 13.27 -4.59
C MET A 195 -4.33 14.39 -5.20
N GLY A 196 -3.64 14.09 -6.30
CA GLY A 196 -2.79 15.05 -7.02
C GLY A 196 -1.40 15.26 -6.41
N VAL A 197 -1.07 14.67 -5.26
CA VAL A 197 0.25 14.87 -4.62
C VAL A 197 1.37 14.03 -5.23
N GLY A 198 1.05 13.04 -6.05
CA GLY A 198 2.03 12.07 -6.57
C GLY A 198 3.20 12.74 -7.27
N VAL A 199 2.92 13.57 -8.26
CA VAL A 199 3.94 14.31 -9.05
C VAL A 199 4.66 15.36 -8.18
N PRO A 200 3.99 16.26 -7.43
CA PRO A 200 4.66 17.19 -6.53
C PRO A 200 5.59 16.51 -5.52
N PHE A 201 5.18 15.39 -4.93
CA PHE A 201 6.02 14.62 -4.02
C PHE A 201 7.24 14.02 -4.73
N ALA A 202 7.08 13.53 -5.97
CA ALA A 202 8.19 13.03 -6.78
C ALA A 202 9.22 14.14 -7.07
N ILE A 203 8.75 15.34 -7.43
CA ILE A 203 9.61 16.52 -7.66
C ILE A 203 10.41 16.82 -6.38
N GLY A 204 9.73 16.96 -5.25
CA GLY A 204 10.38 17.22 -3.96
C GLY A 204 11.38 16.14 -3.56
N ALA A 205 11.03 14.88 -3.77
CA ALA A 205 11.90 13.73 -3.49
C ALA A 205 13.16 13.73 -4.38
N GLN A 206 13.02 14.06 -5.66
CA GLN A 206 14.14 14.12 -6.60
C GLN A 206 15.08 15.27 -6.29
N LEU A 207 14.56 16.44 -5.92
CA LEU A 207 15.36 17.57 -5.49
C LEU A 207 16.12 17.29 -4.20
N ALA A 208 15.48 16.63 -3.24
CA ALA A 208 16.12 16.23 -1.99
C ALA A 208 17.15 15.09 -2.16
N HIS A 209 16.98 14.27 -3.19
CA HIS A 209 17.82 13.09 -3.45
C HIS A 209 18.22 13.02 -4.94
N PRO A 210 19.07 13.92 -5.44
CA PRO A 210 19.39 14.05 -6.87
C PRO A 210 20.01 12.79 -7.49
N ASN A 211 20.64 11.95 -6.68
CA ASN A 211 21.29 10.71 -7.14
C ASN A 211 20.39 9.47 -7.07
N LYS A 212 19.14 9.62 -6.62
CA LYS A 212 18.19 8.51 -6.57
C LYS A 212 17.28 8.51 -7.77
N MET A 213 16.80 7.33 -8.14
CA MET A 213 15.71 7.18 -9.09
C MET A 213 14.39 7.44 -8.36
N VAL A 214 13.61 8.40 -8.83
CA VAL A 214 12.27 8.66 -8.30
C VAL A 214 11.23 8.27 -9.33
N ILE A 215 10.32 7.40 -8.94
CA ILE A 215 9.21 6.93 -9.77
C ILE A 215 7.91 7.37 -9.10
N CYS A 216 7.10 8.14 -9.82
CA CYS A 216 5.73 8.44 -9.44
C CYS A 216 4.80 7.39 -10.06
N ILE A 217 4.05 6.67 -9.25
CA ILE A 217 2.96 5.80 -9.69
C ILE A 217 1.65 6.50 -9.36
N ASP A 218 0.93 6.95 -10.37
CA ASP A 218 -0.30 7.73 -10.19
C ASP A 218 -1.46 7.16 -11.02
N GLY A 219 -2.68 7.40 -10.59
CA GLY A 219 -3.87 7.16 -11.40
C GLY A 219 -4.19 8.39 -12.24
N ASP A 220 -4.87 8.19 -13.36
CA ASP A 220 -5.25 9.26 -14.27
C ASP A 220 -6.06 10.38 -13.58
N GLY A 221 -7.02 10.04 -12.72
CA GLY A 221 -7.82 11.02 -11.99
C GLY A 221 -7.01 11.85 -10.99
N SER A 222 -6.02 11.25 -10.32
CA SER A 222 -5.12 11.94 -9.40
C SER A 222 -4.12 12.80 -10.16
N PHE A 223 -3.50 12.26 -11.21
CA PHE A 223 -2.56 12.98 -12.07
C PHE A 223 -3.17 14.23 -12.70
N ASN A 224 -4.42 14.15 -13.18
CA ASN A 224 -5.11 15.28 -13.80
C ASN A 224 -5.23 16.51 -12.89
N MET A 225 -5.18 16.33 -11.55
CA MET A 225 -5.27 17.45 -10.61
C MET A 225 -4.01 18.33 -10.57
N THR A 226 -2.86 17.77 -10.96
CA THR A 226 -1.56 18.45 -10.90
C THR A 226 -0.71 18.25 -12.16
N MET A 227 -1.32 17.89 -13.29
CA MET A 227 -0.61 17.71 -14.58
C MET A 227 0.15 18.96 -15.04
N ASN A 228 -0.25 20.14 -14.56
CA ASN A 228 0.46 21.40 -14.78
C ASN A 228 1.90 21.38 -14.23
N GLU A 229 2.23 20.51 -13.29
CA GLU A 229 3.59 20.36 -12.76
C GLU A 229 4.57 19.76 -13.81
N LEU A 230 4.08 19.30 -14.95
CA LEU A 230 4.92 18.99 -16.10
C LEU A 230 5.74 20.20 -16.57
N ALA A 231 5.22 21.42 -16.37
CA ALA A 231 5.95 22.65 -16.64
C ALA A 231 7.19 22.77 -15.75
N THR A 232 7.04 22.54 -14.44
CA THR A 232 8.14 22.55 -13.46
C THR A 232 9.19 21.49 -13.81
N ILE A 233 8.75 20.29 -14.16
CA ILE A 233 9.63 19.19 -14.55
C ILE A 233 10.44 19.53 -15.80
N ALA A 234 9.79 20.11 -16.79
CA ALA A 234 10.43 20.50 -18.05
C ALA A 234 11.42 21.66 -17.86
N GLU A 235 11.01 22.72 -17.12
CA GLU A 235 11.84 23.90 -16.86
C GLU A 235 13.16 23.54 -16.16
N TYR A 236 13.09 22.67 -15.14
CA TYR A 236 14.26 22.29 -14.35
C TYR A 236 14.89 20.96 -14.77
N ASN A 237 14.39 20.34 -15.84
CA ASN A 237 14.82 19.01 -16.33
C ASN A 237 14.93 17.96 -15.21
N ILE A 238 13.89 17.87 -14.39
CA ILE A 238 13.86 16.99 -13.20
C ILE A 238 13.67 15.53 -13.66
N PRO A 239 14.63 14.61 -13.46
CA PRO A 239 14.66 13.30 -14.10
C PRO A 239 13.73 12.27 -13.43
N ILE A 240 12.53 12.67 -13.03
CA ILE A 240 11.54 11.75 -12.47
C ILE A 240 10.85 10.94 -13.57
N LYS A 241 10.32 9.81 -13.15
CA LYS A 241 9.57 8.87 -13.98
C LYS A 241 8.13 8.84 -13.53
N ILE A 242 7.18 9.20 -14.40
CA ILE A 242 5.76 9.25 -14.09
C ILE A 242 5.06 8.07 -14.78
N ALA A 243 4.57 7.11 -14.03
CA ALA A 243 3.77 5.99 -14.51
C ALA A 243 2.30 6.26 -14.21
N ILE A 244 1.50 6.54 -15.24
CA ILE A 244 0.07 6.77 -15.12
C ILE A 244 -0.66 5.43 -15.32
N MET A 245 -1.40 4.99 -14.31
CA MET A 245 -2.36 3.89 -14.39
C MET A 245 -3.67 4.45 -14.95
N ASN A 246 -3.83 4.35 -16.26
CA ASN A 246 -4.92 4.98 -17.01
C ASN A 246 -6.04 3.97 -17.26
N ASP A 247 -7.03 3.95 -16.39
CA ASP A 247 -8.27 3.18 -16.55
C ASP A 247 -9.50 4.04 -16.89
N SER A 248 -9.30 5.34 -17.09
CA SER A 248 -10.34 6.34 -17.38
C SER A 248 -11.42 6.42 -16.31
N ARG A 249 -11.06 6.18 -15.04
CA ARG A 249 -11.99 6.19 -13.91
C ARG A 249 -11.41 6.80 -12.64
N GLN A 250 -12.30 7.33 -11.81
CA GLN A 250 -12.06 7.50 -10.38
C GLN A 250 -12.25 6.14 -9.69
N GLN A 251 -11.31 5.22 -9.93
CA GLN A 251 -11.53 3.79 -9.71
C GLN A 251 -11.85 3.43 -8.26
N MET A 252 -11.21 4.07 -7.27
CA MET A 252 -11.54 3.83 -5.86
C MET A 252 -12.99 4.22 -5.57
N VAL A 253 -13.46 5.36 -6.08
CA VAL A 253 -14.84 5.82 -5.91
C VAL A 253 -15.81 4.89 -6.65
N TYR A 254 -15.44 4.46 -7.86
CA TYR A 254 -16.25 3.50 -8.64
C TYR A 254 -16.45 2.20 -7.86
N VAL A 255 -15.38 1.60 -7.33
CA VAL A 255 -15.43 0.35 -6.56
C VAL A 255 -16.30 0.51 -5.31
N TRP A 256 -16.19 1.64 -4.61
CA TRP A 256 -17.04 1.91 -3.45
C TRP A 256 -18.53 2.04 -3.83
N GLN A 257 -18.83 2.71 -4.93
CA GLN A 257 -20.22 2.81 -5.43
C GLN A 257 -20.74 1.45 -5.88
N GLU A 258 -19.90 0.63 -6.49
CA GLU A 258 -20.25 -0.73 -6.86
C GLU A 258 -20.58 -1.59 -5.62
N LEU A 259 -19.64 -1.65 -4.66
CA LEU A 259 -19.73 -2.56 -3.51
C LEU A 259 -20.77 -2.10 -2.46
N PHE A 260 -20.90 -0.79 -2.21
CA PHE A 260 -21.63 -0.29 -1.05
C PHE A 260 -22.83 0.60 -1.39
N PHE A 261 -22.99 1.02 -2.65
CA PHE A 261 -24.05 1.94 -3.07
C PHE A 261 -24.92 1.38 -4.21
N LYS A 262 -25.06 0.04 -4.28
CA LYS A 262 -25.94 -0.67 -5.24
C LYS A 262 -25.62 -0.28 -6.70
N SER A 263 -24.34 -0.10 -7.03
CA SER A 263 -23.87 0.31 -8.37
C SER A 263 -24.48 1.62 -8.88
N ASN A 264 -24.81 2.55 -7.98
CA ASN A 264 -25.23 3.90 -8.35
C ASN A 264 -23.98 4.73 -8.70
N PHE A 265 -23.58 4.69 -9.97
CA PHE A 265 -22.36 5.35 -10.44
C PHE A 265 -22.60 6.83 -10.75
N ILE A 266 -21.89 7.72 -10.06
CA ILE A 266 -21.93 9.17 -10.27
C ILE A 266 -20.51 9.71 -10.31
N SER A 267 -20.16 10.45 -11.36
CA SER A 267 -18.87 11.17 -11.50
C SER A 267 -17.63 10.29 -11.37
N THR A 268 -17.71 9.05 -11.81
CA THR A 268 -16.60 8.07 -11.70
C THR A 268 -15.87 7.82 -13.01
N THR A 269 -16.34 8.37 -14.13
CA THR A 269 -15.68 8.26 -15.42
C THR A 269 -14.87 9.51 -15.69
N ASN A 270 -13.60 9.33 -16.06
CA ASN A 270 -12.71 10.41 -16.44
C ASN A 270 -12.70 10.62 -17.95
N HIS A 271 -12.67 11.88 -18.39
CA HIS A 271 -12.39 12.26 -19.76
C HIS A 271 -10.94 12.74 -19.83
N ASN A 272 -10.04 11.83 -20.18
CA ASN A 272 -8.62 12.09 -20.12
C ASN A 272 -8.08 12.77 -21.39
N PRO A 273 -7.06 13.64 -21.28
CA PRO A 273 -6.31 14.09 -22.43
C PRO A 273 -5.48 12.95 -23.03
N ASP A 274 -4.95 13.15 -24.22
CA ASP A 274 -3.87 12.32 -24.73
C ASP A 274 -2.59 12.63 -23.96
N TYR A 275 -2.26 11.80 -22.97
CA TYR A 275 -1.12 12.01 -22.10
C TYR A 275 0.23 12.00 -22.80
N ASN A 276 0.33 11.32 -23.95
CA ASN A 276 1.56 11.31 -24.74
C ASN A 276 1.77 12.66 -25.40
N LYS A 277 0.74 13.21 -26.07
CA LYS A 277 0.80 14.56 -26.62
C LYS A 277 0.97 15.63 -25.57
N LEU A 278 0.35 15.44 -24.39
CA LEU A 278 0.52 16.37 -23.26
C LEU A 278 2.00 16.41 -22.83
N ALA A 279 2.64 15.27 -22.61
CA ALA A 279 4.07 15.21 -22.24
C ALA A 279 4.96 15.81 -23.33
N GLU A 280 4.71 15.48 -24.60
CA GLU A 280 5.44 16.00 -25.75
C GLU A 280 5.34 17.52 -25.87
N SER A 281 4.19 18.11 -25.54
CA SER A 281 4.01 19.58 -25.57
C SER A 281 4.90 20.32 -24.56
N PHE A 282 5.36 19.62 -23.50
CA PHE A 282 6.34 20.11 -22.53
C PHE A 282 7.78 19.65 -22.86
N GLY A 283 8.00 18.95 -23.98
CA GLY A 283 9.31 18.40 -24.34
C GLY A 283 9.73 17.20 -23.48
N ILE A 284 8.80 16.58 -22.78
CA ILE A 284 9.04 15.40 -21.94
C ILE A 284 8.84 14.13 -22.78
N LYS A 285 9.82 13.21 -22.73
CA LYS A 285 9.70 11.89 -23.37
C LYS A 285 8.46 11.17 -22.86
N SER A 286 7.70 10.56 -23.77
CA SER A 286 6.57 9.72 -23.39
C SER A 286 6.63 8.33 -24.03
N ILE A 287 6.00 7.38 -23.38
CA ILE A 287 5.70 6.04 -23.90
C ILE A 287 4.23 5.73 -23.64
N LYS A 288 3.62 4.94 -24.53
CA LYS A 288 2.29 4.37 -24.33
C LYS A 288 2.41 2.86 -24.34
N CYS A 289 1.77 2.21 -23.37
CA CYS A 289 1.66 0.76 -23.31
C CYS A 289 0.20 0.38 -23.07
N ASP A 290 -0.43 -0.25 -24.05
CA ASP A 290 -1.80 -0.74 -24.04
C ASP A 290 -1.91 -2.23 -24.42
N ASN A 291 -0.77 -2.88 -24.61
CA ASN A 291 -0.69 -4.29 -24.97
C ASN A 291 0.16 -5.04 -23.91
N PRO A 292 -0.36 -6.10 -23.27
CA PRO A 292 0.36 -6.85 -22.24
C PRO A 292 1.65 -7.49 -22.72
N TYR A 293 1.75 -7.82 -24.02
CA TYR A 293 2.97 -8.42 -24.59
C TYR A 293 4.14 -7.41 -24.68
N ASP A 294 3.85 -6.12 -24.71
CA ASP A 294 4.85 -5.05 -24.77
C ASP A 294 5.24 -4.51 -23.39
N LEU A 295 4.56 -4.94 -22.33
CA LEU A 295 4.69 -4.38 -20.99
C LEU A 295 6.13 -4.45 -20.46
N ASP A 296 6.81 -5.58 -20.61
CA ASP A 296 8.19 -5.72 -20.11
C ASP A 296 9.17 -4.79 -20.82
N SER A 297 9.06 -4.66 -22.16
CA SER A 297 9.89 -3.75 -22.95
C SER A 297 9.59 -2.29 -22.62
N ALA A 298 8.31 -1.93 -22.49
CA ALA A 298 7.88 -0.58 -22.13
C ALA A 298 8.39 -0.17 -20.74
N VAL A 299 8.26 -1.04 -19.73
CA VAL A 299 8.78 -0.77 -18.39
C VAL A 299 10.31 -0.73 -18.39
N THR A 300 10.98 -1.54 -19.22
CA THR A 300 12.45 -1.49 -19.35
C THR A 300 12.91 -0.16 -19.95
N GLU A 301 12.28 0.34 -21.02
CA GLU A 301 12.56 1.65 -21.60
C GLU A 301 12.29 2.75 -20.57
N PHE A 302 11.13 2.71 -19.89
CA PHE A 302 10.72 3.67 -18.87
C PHE A 302 11.75 3.80 -17.74
N ILE A 303 12.22 2.68 -17.20
CA ILE A 303 13.19 2.67 -16.09
C ILE A 303 14.58 3.16 -16.53
N ASN A 304 15.02 2.77 -17.72
CA ASN A 304 16.39 3.04 -18.19
C ASN A 304 16.57 4.43 -18.83
N TYR A 305 15.50 5.12 -19.17
CA TYR A 305 15.60 6.45 -19.77
C TYR A 305 16.24 7.44 -18.78
N LYS A 306 17.19 8.24 -19.28
CA LYS A 306 17.96 9.21 -18.47
C LYS A 306 17.37 10.62 -18.61
N GLY A 307 16.27 10.88 -17.99
CA GLY A 307 15.60 12.17 -18.03
C GLY A 307 14.16 12.03 -17.54
N PRO A 308 13.38 13.12 -17.57
CA PRO A 308 11.96 13.04 -17.27
C PRO A 308 11.25 12.21 -18.34
N ILE A 309 10.41 11.30 -17.89
CA ILE A 309 9.63 10.42 -18.77
C ILE A 309 8.25 10.18 -18.20
N LEU A 310 7.23 10.20 -19.08
CA LEU A 310 5.86 9.84 -18.76
C LEU A 310 5.51 8.51 -19.45
N GLY A 311 5.13 7.51 -18.66
CA GLY A 311 4.57 6.25 -19.13
C GLY A 311 3.05 6.25 -18.96
N ASN A 312 2.32 6.26 -20.09
CA ASN A 312 0.88 6.08 -20.11
C ASN A 312 0.57 4.59 -20.25
N PHE A 313 0.35 3.93 -19.12
CA PHE A 313 -0.06 2.52 -19.08
C PHE A 313 -1.58 2.44 -19.10
N VAL A 314 -2.14 2.04 -20.24
CA VAL A 314 -3.59 1.85 -20.38
C VAL A 314 -3.95 0.52 -19.72
N VAL A 315 -4.64 0.60 -18.61
CA VAL A 315 -4.96 -0.56 -17.78
C VAL A 315 -6.48 -0.82 -17.75
N GLU A 316 -6.86 -2.08 -17.59
CA GLU A 316 -8.25 -2.39 -17.34
C GLU A 316 -8.64 -2.00 -15.91
N PRO A 317 -9.86 -1.47 -15.72
CA PRO A 317 -10.39 -1.21 -14.38
C PRO A 317 -10.41 -2.46 -13.52
N ASP A 318 -9.95 -2.37 -12.27
CA ASP A 318 -9.90 -3.50 -11.36
C ASP A 318 -10.16 -3.07 -9.91
N LYS A 319 -10.60 -4.01 -9.06
CA LYS A 319 -10.78 -3.79 -7.62
C LYS A 319 -9.46 -3.95 -6.88
N CYS A 320 -9.25 -3.14 -5.85
CA CYS A 320 -8.12 -3.32 -4.94
C CYS A 320 -8.52 -4.27 -3.82
N LEU A 321 -8.32 -5.56 -4.04
CA LEU A 321 -8.59 -6.61 -3.07
C LEU A 321 -7.27 -7.18 -2.50
N PRO A 322 -7.28 -7.75 -1.28
CA PRO A 322 -8.39 -7.86 -0.33
C PRO A 322 -8.89 -6.51 0.22
N LEU A 323 -10.14 -6.48 0.67
CA LEU A 323 -10.76 -5.29 1.26
C LEU A 323 -11.54 -5.64 2.52
N VAL A 324 -11.24 -5.00 3.64
CA VAL A 324 -12.11 -4.99 4.82
C VAL A 324 -13.14 -3.89 4.63
N ALA A 325 -14.41 -4.25 4.52
CA ALA A 325 -15.49 -3.28 4.37
C ALA A 325 -15.65 -2.40 5.62
N PRO A 326 -16.15 -1.17 5.48
CA PRO A 326 -16.43 -0.32 6.64
C PRO A 326 -17.32 -1.01 7.68
N GLY A 327 -16.96 -0.89 8.96
CA GLY A 327 -17.71 -1.51 10.06
C GLY A 327 -17.48 -3.02 10.23
N LYS A 328 -16.59 -3.62 9.47
CA LYS A 328 -16.22 -5.04 9.56
C LYS A 328 -14.93 -5.25 10.35
N ASN A 329 -14.77 -6.44 10.93
CA ASN A 329 -13.54 -6.85 11.60
C ASN A 329 -12.46 -7.22 10.56
N LEU A 330 -11.19 -7.19 10.97
CA LEU A 330 -10.07 -7.47 10.06
C LEU A 330 -10.14 -8.82 9.33
N ASN A 331 -10.76 -9.81 9.92
CA ASN A 331 -10.94 -11.14 9.34
C ASN A 331 -12.22 -11.28 8.50
N GLU A 332 -13.03 -10.23 8.39
CA GLU A 332 -14.23 -10.19 7.55
C GLU A 332 -13.89 -9.42 6.26
N MET A 333 -13.15 -10.08 5.36
CA MET A 333 -12.61 -9.48 4.14
C MET A 333 -13.37 -9.92 2.91
N ILE A 334 -13.50 -9.02 1.94
CA ILE A 334 -13.80 -9.34 0.55
C ILE A 334 -12.47 -9.75 -0.08
N LEU A 335 -12.32 -11.02 -0.46
CA LEU A 335 -11.06 -11.59 -0.95
C LEU A 335 -11.02 -11.67 -2.47
N ASN A 336 -12.20 -11.83 -3.10
CA ASN A 336 -12.36 -11.98 -4.55
C ASN A 336 -13.71 -11.39 -4.99
N ASP A 337 -13.94 -11.31 -6.29
CA ASP A 337 -15.18 -10.75 -6.84
C ASP A 337 -16.44 -11.60 -6.56
N GLU A 338 -16.28 -12.86 -6.15
CA GLU A 338 -17.38 -13.79 -5.85
C GLU A 338 -17.85 -13.70 -4.39
N ASP A 339 -17.16 -12.96 -3.54
CA ASP A 339 -17.54 -12.77 -2.14
C ASP A 339 -18.77 -11.82 -2.01
N GLU A 340 -19.87 -12.15 -2.69
CA GLU A 340 -21.12 -11.38 -2.71
C GLU A 340 -21.79 -11.22 -1.33
N LEU A 341 -21.44 -12.04 -0.35
CA LEU A 341 -22.02 -12.07 0.99
C LEU A 341 -21.92 -10.74 1.77
N TYR A 342 -21.07 -9.84 1.32
CA TYR A 342 -20.85 -8.54 1.94
C TYR A 342 -21.69 -7.42 1.33
N LEU A 343 -22.35 -7.68 0.19
CA LEU A 343 -23.06 -6.68 -0.60
C LEU A 343 -24.49 -6.40 -0.11
N THR A 344 -25.01 -7.17 0.84
CA THR A 344 -26.38 -7.03 1.34
C THR A 344 -26.50 -6.23 2.64
N GLY A 345 -25.41 -5.68 3.15
CA GLY A 345 -25.45 -4.78 4.29
C GLY A 345 -26.00 -3.40 3.92
N GLU A 346 -26.95 -2.90 4.70
CA GLU A 346 -27.39 -1.50 4.61
C GLU A 346 -26.17 -0.56 4.68
N ALA A 347 -26.16 0.49 3.86
CA ALA A 347 -25.12 1.49 3.90
C ALA A 347 -24.95 2.01 5.35
N PRO A 348 -23.75 2.18 5.87
CA PRO A 348 -23.56 2.80 7.16
C PRO A 348 -24.13 4.22 7.10
N ASN A 349 -25.05 4.52 8.04
CA ASN A 349 -25.64 5.85 8.24
C ASN A 349 -24.56 6.89 8.58
#